data_c796ea18896e3b7f416115454f87a327
#
_entry.id   c796ea18896e3b7f416115454f87a327
#
_cell.length_a   1.000
_cell.length_b   1.000
_cell.length_c   1.000
_cell.angle_alpha   90.00
_cell.angle_beta   90.00
_cell.angle_gamma   90.00
#
_symmetry.space_group_name_H-M   'P 1'
#
loop_
_entity.id
_entity.type
_entity.pdbx_description
1 polymer ?
#
loop_
_entity_poly.entity_id
_entity_poly.type
_entity_poly.pdbx_seq_one_letter_code
_entity_poly.pdbx_strand_id
1 'polypeptide(L)'
;MLLSNYSYSAGRELVGNIICREKGLTLSNIKVNGIGADVFGLKGNQLFVKKPHNKTAAKWYDVEITAETAQGTLKDTFRIVNDQFIRNKVIAHRGAWKNTGASENSIASLKHAVELGCQGSEFDVHMSSDSELFIHHDPDVNGISIAGTPAARLAQLKLSNGENLPTLQAYIKEGMQQNKTKLILEIKPSELGKQYSIALTHKVLNLIRDMKAEGWTEYISFDYDVCLELKKLDPYARIAYLNGDKSPEELAEDGLYGLDYHLGVLQSKADWISTAHQKNLTVNVWTVNKADDMDWMLEHKVDFITTNEPELLLKKIKGK
;
A
#
# COMPACT_ATOMS: atom_id res chain seq x y z
N MET A 1 -14.87 -11.92 5.25
CA MET A 1 -13.72 -12.34 6.09
C MET A 1 -12.53 -11.44 5.86
N LEU A 2 -11.43 -11.58 6.64
CA LEU A 2 -10.12 -10.94 6.42
C LEU A 2 -9.04 -12.00 6.52
N LEU A 3 -7.89 -11.75 5.88
CA LEU A 3 -6.71 -12.58 5.99
C LEU A 3 -5.56 -11.73 6.55
N SER A 4 -4.80 -12.26 7.53
CA SER A 4 -3.74 -11.49 8.18
C SER A 4 -2.52 -11.20 7.29
N ASN A 5 -2.43 -11.85 6.13
CA ASN A 5 -1.43 -11.58 5.10
C ASN A 5 -1.89 -12.17 3.76
N TYR A 6 -1.62 -11.49 2.67
CA TYR A 6 -2.08 -11.80 1.31
C TYR A 6 -0.94 -12.22 0.38
N SER A 7 0.15 -12.72 0.94
CA SER A 7 1.28 -13.18 0.12
C SER A 7 1.92 -14.45 0.68
N TYR A 8 2.55 -15.21 -0.19
CA TYR A 8 3.40 -16.35 0.16
C TYR A 8 4.76 -16.24 -0.50
N SER A 9 5.78 -16.84 0.08
CA SER A 9 7.14 -16.91 -0.49
C SER A 9 7.74 -18.29 -0.38
N ALA A 10 8.76 -18.58 -1.16
CA ALA A 10 9.52 -19.82 -1.06
C ALA A 10 10.09 -19.97 0.37
N GLY A 11 9.87 -21.15 0.98
CA GLY A 11 10.32 -21.44 2.34
C GLY A 11 9.39 -20.95 3.46
N ARG A 12 8.32 -20.23 3.14
CA ARG A 12 7.28 -19.84 4.11
C ARG A 12 5.95 -20.48 3.72
N GLU A 13 5.59 -21.56 4.41
CA GLU A 13 4.34 -22.28 4.14
C GLU A 13 3.11 -21.52 4.64
N LEU A 14 3.19 -20.87 5.80
CA LEU A 14 2.08 -20.10 6.37
C LEU A 14 1.85 -18.82 5.55
N VAL A 15 0.64 -18.69 4.97
CA VAL A 15 0.16 -17.45 4.34
C VAL A 15 -0.32 -16.50 5.41
N GLY A 16 -1.36 -16.86 6.18
CA GLY A 16 -1.93 -16.00 7.21
C GLY A 16 -3.10 -16.67 7.95
N ASN A 17 -3.66 -15.95 8.91
CA ASN A 17 -4.83 -16.35 9.66
C ASN A 17 -6.10 -15.77 9.03
N ILE A 18 -7.13 -16.60 8.90
CA ILE A 18 -8.48 -16.18 8.47
C ILE A 18 -9.25 -15.75 9.71
N ILE A 19 -9.81 -14.54 9.66
CA ILE A 19 -10.60 -13.97 10.76
C ILE A 19 -11.94 -13.46 10.27
N CYS A 20 -12.92 -13.35 11.18
CA CYS A 20 -14.15 -12.64 10.89
C CYS A 20 -13.92 -11.12 10.98
N ARG A 21 -14.46 -10.38 10.00
CA ARG A 21 -14.43 -8.91 10.00
C ARG A 21 -15.34 -8.32 11.08
N GLU A 22 -16.49 -8.97 11.31
CA GLU A 22 -17.45 -8.54 12.32
C GLU A 22 -16.98 -8.95 13.72
N LYS A 23 -16.85 -7.96 14.60
CA LYS A 23 -16.48 -8.20 15.99
C LYS A 23 -17.52 -9.08 16.68
N GLY A 24 -17.06 -10.07 17.44
CA GLY A 24 -17.91 -10.99 18.21
C GLY A 24 -18.41 -12.20 17.44
N LEU A 25 -18.19 -12.28 16.11
CA LEU A 25 -18.48 -13.49 15.35
C LEU A 25 -17.25 -14.40 15.28
N THR A 26 -17.47 -15.68 15.53
CA THR A 26 -16.45 -16.74 15.40
C THR A 26 -16.66 -17.50 14.10
N LEU A 27 -15.57 -17.78 13.38
CA LEU A 27 -15.57 -18.64 12.21
C LEU A 27 -15.43 -20.11 12.65
N SER A 28 -16.24 -20.97 12.05
CA SER A 28 -16.15 -22.44 12.18
C SER A 28 -16.26 -23.09 10.80
N ASN A 29 -15.97 -24.40 10.71
CA ASN A 29 -16.07 -25.17 9.47
C ASN A 29 -15.42 -24.47 8.25
N ILE A 30 -14.25 -23.86 8.46
CA ILE A 30 -13.53 -23.14 7.40
C ILE A 30 -13.04 -24.14 6.36
N LYS A 31 -13.30 -23.85 5.08
CA LYS A 31 -12.90 -24.70 3.95
C LYS A 31 -12.29 -23.86 2.83
N VAL A 32 -11.25 -24.40 2.18
CA VAL A 32 -10.78 -23.91 0.88
C VAL A 32 -11.51 -24.71 -0.20
N ASN A 33 -12.17 -23.99 -1.11
CA ASN A 33 -12.97 -24.60 -2.16
C ASN A 33 -12.47 -24.16 -3.56
N GLY A 34 -12.89 -24.90 -4.59
CA GLY A 34 -12.70 -24.49 -5.99
C GLY A 34 -11.27 -24.15 -6.34
N ILE A 35 -11.10 -22.95 -6.91
CA ILE A 35 -9.80 -22.44 -7.32
C ILE A 35 -8.89 -22.26 -6.11
N GLY A 36 -7.67 -22.76 -6.21
CA GLY A 36 -6.67 -22.70 -5.14
C GLY A 36 -6.68 -23.88 -4.17
N ALA A 37 -7.70 -24.74 -4.15
CA ALA A 37 -7.79 -25.88 -3.23
C ALA A 37 -6.64 -26.90 -3.41
N ASP A 38 -6.07 -27.01 -4.61
CA ASP A 38 -4.93 -27.90 -4.88
C ASP A 38 -3.60 -27.34 -4.34
N VAL A 39 -3.51 -26.00 -4.25
CA VAL A 39 -2.29 -25.28 -3.85
C VAL A 39 -2.30 -24.96 -2.37
N PHE A 40 -3.47 -24.61 -1.81
CA PHE A 40 -3.61 -24.14 -0.45
C PHE A 40 -4.39 -25.13 0.42
N GLY A 41 -4.09 -25.15 1.70
CA GLY A 41 -4.75 -25.94 2.73
C GLY A 41 -4.98 -25.14 4.00
N LEU A 42 -5.72 -25.75 4.94
CA LEU A 42 -6.03 -25.15 6.23
C LEU A 42 -5.52 -26.01 7.38
N LYS A 43 -5.05 -25.34 8.43
CA LYS A 43 -4.80 -25.89 9.75
C LYS A 43 -5.50 -25.00 10.78
N GLY A 44 -6.69 -25.40 11.23
CA GLY A 44 -7.59 -24.54 11.97
C GLY A 44 -8.01 -23.35 11.09
N ASN A 45 -7.75 -22.13 11.54
CA ASN A 45 -7.98 -20.91 10.76
C ASN A 45 -6.74 -20.42 9.98
N GLN A 46 -5.67 -21.20 9.94
CA GLN A 46 -4.44 -20.86 9.23
C GLN A 46 -4.49 -21.34 7.79
N LEU A 47 -4.32 -20.42 6.84
CA LEU A 47 -4.13 -20.73 5.42
C LEU A 47 -2.64 -20.99 5.16
N PHE A 48 -2.31 -22.09 4.52
CA PHE A 48 -0.94 -22.44 4.18
C PHE A 48 -0.82 -23.03 2.77
N VAL A 49 0.39 -22.98 2.21
CA VAL A 49 0.73 -23.58 0.91
C VAL A 49 1.05 -25.06 1.10
N LYS A 50 0.33 -25.94 0.38
CA LYS A 50 0.48 -27.42 0.49
C LYS A 50 1.77 -27.99 -0.10
N LYS A 51 2.32 -27.33 -1.12
CA LYS A 51 3.50 -27.81 -1.85
C LYS A 51 4.50 -26.65 -2.04
N PRO A 52 5.81 -26.90 -1.86
CA PRO A 52 6.82 -25.88 -2.18
C PRO A 52 6.71 -25.52 -3.66
N HIS A 53 6.62 -24.22 -3.95
CA HIS A 53 6.44 -23.71 -5.29
C HIS A 53 7.74 -23.75 -6.10
N ASN A 54 7.66 -24.29 -7.32
CA ASN A 54 8.69 -24.14 -8.33
C ASN A 54 8.78 -22.69 -8.80
N LYS A 55 9.93 -22.29 -9.34
CA LYS A 55 10.20 -20.95 -9.92
C LYS A 55 9.22 -20.51 -11.02
N THR A 56 8.43 -21.43 -11.55
CA THR A 56 7.41 -21.24 -12.59
C THR A 56 5.99 -21.01 -12.04
N ALA A 57 5.85 -20.79 -10.72
CA ALA A 57 4.55 -20.54 -10.11
C ALA A 57 3.89 -19.24 -10.65
N ALA A 58 2.57 -19.22 -10.68
CA ALA A 58 1.79 -18.06 -11.06
C ALA A 58 2.15 -16.83 -10.18
N LYS A 59 1.97 -15.63 -10.71
CA LYS A 59 2.21 -14.39 -9.94
C LYS A 59 1.30 -14.29 -8.72
N TRP A 60 0.10 -14.87 -8.79
CA TRP A 60 -0.88 -14.97 -7.70
C TRP A 60 -1.82 -16.13 -7.92
N TYR A 61 -2.57 -16.47 -6.88
CA TYR A 61 -3.69 -17.39 -6.92
C TYR A 61 -4.92 -16.75 -6.27
N ASP A 62 -6.08 -16.91 -6.88
CA ASP A 62 -7.35 -16.65 -6.21
C ASP A 62 -7.73 -17.90 -5.40
N VAL A 63 -8.10 -17.70 -4.14
CA VAL A 63 -8.43 -18.76 -3.18
C VAL A 63 -9.81 -18.52 -2.62
N GLU A 64 -10.75 -19.40 -2.95
CA GLU A 64 -12.10 -19.35 -2.41
C GLU A 64 -12.15 -19.99 -1.03
N ILE A 65 -12.67 -19.25 -0.05
CA ILE A 65 -12.83 -19.70 1.33
C ILE A 65 -14.30 -19.59 1.72
N THR A 66 -14.83 -20.66 2.33
CA THR A 66 -16.13 -20.64 3.00
C THR A 66 -15.94 -20.91 4.49
N ALA A 67 -16.77 -20.30 5.32
CA ALA A 67 -16.80 -20.51 6.75
C ALA A 67 -18.23 -20.34 7.28
N GLU A 68 -18.54 -21.01 8.38
CA GLU A 68 -19.81 -20.86 9.07
C GLU A 68 -19.67 -19.90 10.25
N THR A 69 -20.73 -19.15 10.51
CA THR A 69 -20.90 -18.27 11.68
C THR A 69 -22.28 -18.53 12.29
N ALA A 70 -22.54 -17.96 13.45
CA ALA A 70 -23.87 -17.97 14.06
C ALA A 70 -24.96 -17.31 13.19
N GLN A 71 -24.55 -16.46 12.22
CA GLN A 71 -25.46 -15.73 11.31
C GLN A 71 -25.61 -16.39 9.92
N GLY A 72 -24.87 -17.48 9.66
CA GLY A 72 -24.91 -18.20 8.40
C GLY A 72 -23.54 -18.42 7.78
N THR A 73 -23.53 -18.88 6.53
CA THR A 73 -22.31 -19.19 5.78
C THR A 73 -21.75 -17.93 5.14
N LEU A 74 -20.47 -17.66 5.38
CA LEU A 74 -19.69 -16.64 4.67
C LEU A 74 -18.90 -17.31 3.54
N LYS A 75 -18.84 -16.62 2.41
CA LYS A 75 -18.01 -16.97 1.25
C LYS A 75 -17.21 -15.77 0.81
N ASP A 76 -15.90 -15.93 0.62
CA ASP A 76 -15.01 -14.89 0.17
C ASP A 76 -13.92 -15.46 -0.74
N THR A 77 -13.31 -14.61 -1.57
CA THR A 77 -12.21 -15.01 -2.45
C THR A 77 -11.05 -14.06 -2.24
N PHE A 78 -9.93 -14.61 -1.77
CA PHE A 78 -8.69 -13.86 -1.52
C PHE A 78 -7.70 -14.07 -2.66
N ARG A 79 -7.00 -13.01 -3.06
CA ARG A 79 -5.86 -13.09 -3.97
C ARG A 79 -4.58 -13.18 -3.20
N ILE A 80 -3.88 -14.31 -3.33
CA ILE A 80 -2.63 -14.59 -2.64
C ILE A 80 -1.48 -14.42 -3.62
N VAL A 81 -0.65 -13.40 -3.36
CA VAL A 81 0.45 -13.01 -4.24
C VAL A 81 1.67 -13.89 -3.98
N ASN A 82 2.31 -14.35 -5.03
CA ASN A 82 3.66 -14.92 -4.95
C ASN A 82 4.63 -13.78 -4.68
N ASP A 83 5.15 -13.70 -3.44
CA ASP A 83 6.01 -12.62 -2.98
C ASP A 83 7.38 -12.66 -3.69
N GLN A 84 7.47 -11.97 -4.80
CA GLN A 84 8.68 -11.64 -5.52
C GLN A 84 9.03 -10.15 -5.36
N PHE A 85 8.40 -9.48 -4.38
CA PHE A 85 8.61 -8.07 -4.14
C PHE A 85 10.07 -7.76 -3.84
N ILE A 86 10.58 -6.74 -4.51
CA ILE A 86 11.96 -6.28 -4.39
C ILE A 86 12.18 -5.68 -2.98
N ARG A 87 13.38 -5.87 -2.45
CA ARG A 87 13.80 -5.43 -1.11
C ARG A 87 15.06 -4.56 -1.22
N ASN A 88 14.92 -3.38 -1.85
CA ASN A 88 16.05 -2.48 -2.09
C ASN A 88 15.87 -1.08 -1.46
N LYS A 89 14.87 -0.89 -0.61
CA LYS A 89 14.57 0.36 0.10
C LYS A 89 14.04 1.51 -0.76
N VAL A 90 14.02 1.40 -2.09
CA VAL A 90 13.68 2.50 -3.00
C VAL A 90 12.19 2.60 -3.22
N ILE A 91 11.58 3.70 -2.79
CA ILE A 91 10.20 4.06 -3.09
C ILE A 91 10.21 5.24 -4.07
N ALA A 92 9.61 5.04 -5.24
CA ALA A 92 9.48 6.10 -6.23
C ALA A 92 8.31 7.03 -5.83
N HIS A 93 8.61 8.29 -5.48
CA HIS A 93 7.64 9.29 -5.06
C HIS A 93 6.77 9.72 -6.23
N ARG A 94 5.46 9.47 -6.16
CA ARG A 94 4.47 9.68 -7.22
C ARG A 94 4.83 8.93 -8.52
N GLY A 95 5.45 7.74 -8.36
CA GLY A 95 6.07 6.99 -9.44
C GLY A 95 7.45 7.51 -9.85
N ALA A 96 8.09 6.87 -10.84
CA ALA A 96 9.38 7.32 -11.40
C ALA A 96 9.13 8.21 -12.62
N TRP A 97 8.85 9.48 -12.41
CA TRP A 97 8.39 10.41 -13.43
C TRP A 97 9.48 11.38 -13.92
N LYS A 98 10.36 11.83 -13.02
CA LYS A 98 11.19 13.03 -13.22
C LYS A 98 12.12 12.94 -14.43
N ASN A 99 12.68 11.76 -14.70
CA ASN A 99 13.70 11.58 -15.75
C ASN A 99 13.15 10.89 -17.01
N THR A 100 11.83 10.82 -17.18
CA THR A 100 11.22 9.98 -18.23
C THR A 100 10.24 10.72 -19.14
N GLY A 101 9.90 11.96 -18.82
CA GLY A 101 8.82 12.69 -19.48
C GLY A 101 7.41 12.24 -19.07
N ALA A 102 7.28 11.29 -18.14
CA ALA A 102 6.01 10.98 -17.51
C ALA A 102 5.56 12.10 -16.58
N SER A 103 4.26 12.21 -16.34
CA SER A 103 3.75 13.04 -15.23
C SER A 103 3.87 12.27 -13.91
N GLU A 104 4.06 12.98 -12.80
CA GLU A 104 3.84 12.38 -11.49
C GLU A 104 2.41 11.83 -11.39
N ASN A 105 2.22 10.79 -10.56
CA ASN A 105 0.89 10.17 -10.37
C ASN A 105 0.22 9.64 -11.67
N SER A 106 1.01 9.40 -12.74
CA SER A 106 0.51 8.84 -14.01
C SER A 106 0.72 7.32 -14.06
N ILE A 107 0.00 6.66 -14.99
CA ILE A 107 0.22 5.24 -15.28
C ILE A 107 1.64 5.03 -15.83
N ALA A 108 2.16 5.97 -16.63
CA ALA A 108 3.51 5.89 -17.15
C ALA A 108 4.57 5.93 -16.03
N SER A 109 4.42 6.82 -15.02
CA SER A 109 5.37 6.89 -13.90
C SER A 109 5.37 5.63 -13.03
N LEU A 110 4.19 5.01 -12.83
CA LEU A 110 4.09 3.70 -12.17
C LEU A 110 4.83 2.61 -12.95
N LYS A 111 4.59 2.51 -14.28
CA LYS A 111 5.26 1.53 -15.13
C LYS A 111 6.76 1.67 -15.07
N HIS A 112 7.25 2.89 -15.12
CA HIS A 112 8.69 3.15 -15.05
C HIS A 112 9.28 2.76 -13.69
N ALA A 113 8.58 3.03 -12.58
CA ALA A 113 9.02 2.57 -11.25
C ALA A 113 9.13 1.03 -11.18
N VAL A 114 8.20 0.31 -11.82
CA VAL A 114 8.24 -1.16 -11.95
C VAL A 114 9.43 -1.61 -12.82
N GLU A 115 9.67 -0.96 -13.96
CA GLU A 115 10.76 -1.27 -14.89
C GLU A 115 12.13 -1.04 -14.26
N LEU A 116 12.30 0.03 -13.50
CA LEU A 116 13.52 0.30 -12.73
C LEU A 116 13.77 -0.74 -11.62
N GLY A 117 12.73 -1.43 -11.19
CA GLY A 117 12.79 -2.35 -10.07
C GLY A 117 12.81 -1.64 -8.72
N CYS A 118 12.02 -0.59 -8.55
CA CYS A 118 11.78 0.02 -7.25
C CYS A 118 11.03 -0.95 -6.33
N GLN A 119 11.33 -0.92 -5.03
CA GLN A 119 10.61 -1.70 -4.02
C GLN A 119 9.15 -1.28 -3.92
N GLY A 120 8.87 0.01 -4.05
CA GLY A 120 7.53 0.57 -4.07
C GLY A 120 7.39 1.74 -5.04
N SER A 121 6.15 2.01 -5.44
CA SER A 121 5.72 3.22 -6.12
C SER A 121 4.66 3.88 -5.25
N GLU A 122 4.94 5.08 -4.79
CA GLU A 122 4.01 5.86 -3.98
C GLU A 122 3.12 6.69 -4.92
N PHE A 123 1.88 6.96 -4.50
CA PHE A 123 0.88 7.73 -5.23
C PHE A 123 -0.25 8.22 -4.33
N ASP A 124 -0.92 9.29 -4.72
CA ASP A 124 -1.88 10.05 -3.94
C ASP A 124 -3.32 9.86 -4.41
N VAL A 125 -4.29 9.71 -3.50
CA VAL A 125 -5.70 9.55 -3.86
C VAL A 125 -6.58 10.64 -3.26
N HIS A 126 -7.48 11.16 -4.11
CA HIS A 126 -8.60 12.04 -3.77
C HIS A 126 -9.93 11.47 -4.23
N MET A 127 -11.03 12.01 -3.70
CA MET A 127 -12.38 11.60 -4.05
C MET A 127 -13.13 12.76 -4.74
N SER A 128 -13.83 12.46 -5.82
CA SER A 128 -14.71 13.40 -6.54
C SER A 128 -16.01 13.72 -5.77
N SER A 129 -16.75 14.70 -6.25
CA SER A 129 -18.05 15.08 -5.63
C SER A 129 -19.10 13.97 -5.66
N ASP A 130 -18.99 13.03 -6.59
CA ASP A 130 -19.87 11.86 -6.75
C ASP A 130 -19.21 10.55 -6.30
N SER A 131 -18.13 10.67 -5.47
CA SER A 131 -17.47 9.57 -4.76
C SER A 131 -16.65 8.62 -5.63
N GLU A 132 -16.18 9.02 -6.81
CA GLU A 132 -15.17 8.31 -7.58
C GLU A 132 -13.75 8.70 -7.12
N LEU A 133 -12.80 7.77 -7.22
CA LEU A 133 -11.44 7.94 -6.69
C LEU A 133 -10.45 8.24 -7.82
N PHE A 134 -9.70 9.35 -7.69
CA PHE A 134 -8.72 9.81 -8.68
C PHE A 134 -7.33 9.94 -8.07
N ILE A 135 -6.32 9.75 -8.91
CA ILE A 135 -4.90 9.81 -8.53
C ILE A 135 -4.34 11.17 -8.92
N HIS A 136 -4.01 11.97 -7.90
CA HIS A 136 -3.37 13.28 -8.04
C HIS A 136 -2.83 13.74 -6.69
N HIS A 137 -1.75 14.53 -6.68
CA HIS A 137 -1.20 15.03 -5.42
C HIS A 137 -2.00 16.20 -4.84
N ASP A 138 -2.25 17.22 -5.67
CA ASP A 138 -2.95 18.43 -5.22
C ASP A 138 -4.47 18.22 -5.17
N PRO A 139 -5.21 18.96 -4.35
CA PRO A 139 -6.67 18.86 -4.26
C PRO A 139 -7.39 19.36 -5.52
N ASP A 140 -6.65 19.94 -6.46
CA ASP A 140 -7.15 20.38 -7.76
C ASP A 140 -6.25 19.93 -8.92
N VAL A 141 -6.80 19.88 -10.12
CA VAL A 141 -6.09 19.65 -11.39
C VAL A 141 -6.29 20.89 -12.27
N ASN A 142 -5.23 21.66 -12.48
CA ASN A 142 -5.29 22.90 -13.28
C ASN A 142 -6.35 23.90 -12.77
N GLY A 143 -6.49 24.04 -11.44
CA GLY A 143 -7.47 24.91 -10.79
C GLY A 143 -8.90 24.35 -10.75
N ILE A 144 -9.10 23.08 -11.13
CA ILE A 144 -10.39 22.38 -11.04
C ILE A 144 -10.36 21.48 -9.81
N SER A 145 -11.11 21.84 -8.76
CA SER A 145 -11.20 21.05 -7.51
C SER A 145 -11.68 19.63 -7.77
N ILE A 146 -10.95 18.64 -7.29
CA ILE A 146 -11.33 17.22 -7.40
C ILE A 146 -12.58 16.97 -6.57
N ALA A 147 -12.58 17.36 -5.30
CA ALA A 147 -13.71 17.11 -4.39
C ALA A 147 -15.00 17.87 -4.78
N GLY A 148 -14.86 18.99 -5.49
CA GLY A 148 -15.99 19.80 -5.98
C GLY A 148 -16.53 19.42 -7.35
N THR A 149 -15.91 18.44 -8.04
CA THR A 149 -16.22 18.16 -9.46
C THR A 149 -16.65 16.69 -9.65
N PRO A 150 -17.71 16.42 -10.45
CA PRO A 150 -18.14 15.06 -10.78
C PRO A 150 -17.07 14.29 -11.60
N ALA A 151 -17.03 12.99 -11.42
CA ALA A 151 -16.06 12.09 -12.05
C ALA A 151 -16.03 12.17 -13.58
N ALA A 152 -17.21 12.30 -14.21
CA ALA A 152 -17.32 12.42 -15.68
C ALA A 152 -16.53 13.63 -16.24
N ARG A 153 -16.45 14.73 -15.50
CA ARG A 153 -15.65 15.91 -15.88
C ARG A 153 -14.17 15.70 -15.57
N LEU A 154 -13.84 15.14 -14.40
CA LEU A 154 -12.45 14.85 -14.00
C LEU A 154 -11.77 13.90 -14.98
N ALA A 155 -12.47 12.88 -15.46
CA ALA A 155 -11.96 11.90 -16.43
C ALA A 155 -11.56 12.52 -17.80
N GLN A 156 -11.99 13.76 -18.11
CA GLN A 156 -11.57 14.48 -19.31
C GLN A 156 -10.29 15.29 -19.11
N LEU A 157 -9.86 15.50 -17.87
CA LEU A 157 -8.66 16.27 -17.57
C LEU A 157 -7.41 15.51 -18.00
N LYS A 158 -6.40 16.29 -18.42
CA LYS A 158 -5.12 15.76 -18.88
C LYS A 158 -4.02 16.13 -17.91
N LEU A 159 -3.13 15.16 -17.67
CA LEU A 159 -1.84 15.39 -17.05
C LEU A 159 -0.87 16.05 -18.04
N SER A 160 0.26 16.55 -17.56
CA SER A 160 1.25 17.26 -18.38
C SER A 160 1.84 16.42 -19.51
N ASN A 161 1.88 15.09 -19.37
CA ASN A 161 2.32 14.12 -20.39
C ASN A 161 1.20 13.71 -21.39
N GLY A 162 0.00 14.27 -21.27
CA GLY A 162 -1.14 14.00 -22.15
C GLY A 162 -1.99 12.81 -21.76
N GLU A 163 -1.62 12.04 -20.73
CA GLU A 163 -2.50 11.01 -20.16
C GLU A 163 -3.75 11.63 -19.54
N ASN A 164 -4.84 10.88 -19.47
CA ASN A 164 -6.00 11.26 -18.66
C ASN A 164 -5.66 11.19 -17.18
N LEU A 165 -6.32 12.01 -16.35
CA LEU A 165 -6.28 11.86 -14.91
C LEU A 165 -6.69 10.43 -14.53
N PRO A 166 -5.82 9.62 -13.89
CA PRO A 166 -6.12 8.23 -13.61
C PRO A 166 -7.16 8.08 -12.50
N THR A 167 -8.07 7.13 -12.64
CA THR A 167 -8.84 6.65 -11.48
C THR A 167 -7.98 5.69 -10.65
N LEU A 168 -8.30 5.58 -9.34
CA LEU A 168 -7.65 4.59 -8.47
C LEU A 168 -7.81 3.17 -9.03
N GLN A 169 -9.00 2.84 -9.57
CA GLN A 169 -9.25 1.54 -10.18
C GLN A 169 -8.28 1.24 -11.35
N ALA A 170 -8.08 2.21 -12.25
CA ALA A 170 -7.18 2.04 -13.38
C ALA A 170 -5.72 1.89 -12.92
N TYR A 171 -5.29 2.69 -11.94
CA TYR A 171 -3.94 2.66 -11.39
C TYR A 171 -3.63 1.34 -10.69
N ILE A 172 -4.52 0.87 -9.80
CA ILE A 172 -4.39 -0.42 -9.11
C ILE A 172 -4.40 -1.58 -10.11
N LYS A 173 -5.29 -1.55 -11.12
CA LYS A 173 -5.33 -2.57 -12.17
C LYS A 173 -4.00 -2.71 -12.90
N GLU A 174 -3.35 -1.59 -13.22
CA GLU A 174 -2.01 -1.60 -13.83
C GLU A 174 -0.96 -2.14 -12.86
N GLY A 175 -0.94 -1.64 -11.62
CA GLY A 175 0.02 -2.06 -10.59
C GLY A 175 -0.02 -3.54 -10.27
N MET A 176 -1.19 -4.17 -10.39
CA MET A 176 -1.39 -5.60 -10.16
C MET A 176 -0.90 -6.50 -11.31
N GLN A 177 -0.47 -5.95 -12.46
CA GLN A 177 0.08 -6.77 -13.56
C GLN A 177 1.43 -7.41 -13.22
N GLN A 178 2.02 -7.05 -12.11
CA GLN A 178 3.32 -7.51 -11.63
C GLN A 178 3.27 -7.88 -10.12
N ASN A 179 4.32 -8.49 -9.58
CA ASN A 179 4.46 -8.89 -8.18
C ASN A 179 5.87 -8.57 -7.63
N LYS A 180 6.47 -7.46 -8.10
CA LYS A 180 7.83 -7.02 -7.73
C LYS A 180 7.87 -5.68 -7.03
N THR A 181 6.96 -4.76 -7.35
CA THR A 181 6.88 -3.40 -6.79
C THR A 181 5.60 -3.26 -5.99
N LYS A 182 5.70 -2.78 -4.75
CA LYS A 182 4.56 -2.47 -3.88
C LYS A 182 3.89 -1.17 -4.32
N LEU A 183 2.62 -1.05 -4.00
CA LEU A 183 1.79 0.14 -4.21
C LEU A 183 1.61 0.85 -2.88
N ILE A 184 2.25 2.01 -2.72
CA ILE A 184 2.20 2.80 -1.48
C ILE A 184 1.18 3.91 -1.69
N LEU A 185 -0.01 3.73 -1.14
CA LEU A 185 -1.17 4.57 -1.37
C LEU A 185 -1.29 5.62 -0.28
N GLU A 186 -1.10 6.90 -0.63
CA GLU A 186 -1.42 8.01 0.26
C GLU A 186 -2.90 8.37 0.17
N ILE A 187 -3.61 8.25 1.31
CA ILE A 187 -4.95 8.82 1.45
C ILE A 187 -4.81 10.26 1.89
N LYS A 188 -5.07 11.19 0.96
CA LYS A 188 -4.94 12.62 1.21
C LYS A 188 -5.99 13.11 2.22
N PRO A 189 -5.61 13.91 3.23
CA PRO A 189 -6.58 14.61 4.05
C PRO A 189 -7.43 15.54 3.19
N SER A 190 -8.73 15.56 3.43
CA SER A 190 -9.63 16.40 2.65
C SER A 190 -9.83 17.78 3.30
N GLU A 191 -9.77 18.83 2.49
CA GLU A 191 -10.14 20.19 2.91
C GLU A 191 -11.62 20.31 3.32
N LEU A 192 -12.48 19.35 2.92
CA LEU A 192 -13.88 19.27 3.34
C LEU A 192 -14.05 18.68 4.74
N GLY A 193 -12.96 18.39 5.44
CA GLY A 193 -12.91 18.00 6.83
C GLY A 193 -12.94 16.50 7.09
N LYS A 194 -12.84 16.17 8.37
CA LYS A 194 -12.64 14.79 8.88
C LYS A 194 -13.64 13.77 8.34
N GLN A 195 -14.92 14.10 8.32
CA GLN A 195 -15.95 13.15 7.85
C GLN A 195 -15.75 12.75 6.39
N TYR A 196 -15.30 13.69 5.56
CA TYR A 196 -15.00 13.40 4.17
C TYR A 196 -13.73 12.54 4.03
N SER A 197 -12.69 12.81 4.82
CA SER A 197 -11.47 11.98 4.87
C SER A 197 -11.79 10.54 5.29
N ILE A 198 -12.66 10.36 6.27
CA ILE A 198 -13.12 9.02 6.70
C ILE A 198 -13.94 8.34 5.60
N ALA A 199 -14.84 9.07 4.92
CA ALA A 199 -15.60 8.51 3.79
C ALA A 199 -14.68 8.09 2.63
N LEU A 200 -13.67 8.91 2.30
CA LEU A 200 -12.63 8.58 1.34
C LEU A 200 -11.90 7.29 1.73
N THR A 201 -11.51 7.17 3.01
CA THR A 201 -10.84 5.97 3.55
C THR A 201 -11.67 4.70 3.34
N HIS A 202 -12.96 4.73 3.64
CA HIS A 202 -13.88 3.61 3.40
C HIS A 202 -13.98 3.26 1.92
N LYS A 203 -14.08 4.26 1.05
CA LYS A 203 -14.15 4.04 -0.41
C LYS A 203 -12.87 3.40 -0.95
N VAL A 204 -11.71 3.91 -0.54
CA VAL A 204 -10.40 3.34 -0.92
C VAL A 204 -10.31 1.89 -0.48
N LEU A 205 -10.57 1.60 0.80
CA LEU A 205 -10.43 0.24 1.33
C LEU A 205 -11.40 -0.75 0.68
N ASN A 206 -12.63 -0.31 0.38
CA ASN A 206 -13.59 -1.14 -0.34
C ASN A 206 -13.12 -1.44 -1.76
N LEU A 207 -12.63 -0.43 -2.51
CA LEU A 207 -12.10 -0.66 -3.85
C LEU A 207 -10.90 -1.62 -3.86
N ILE A 208 -9.97 -1.47 -2.92
CA ILE A 208 -8.81 -2.38 -2.79
C ILE A 208 -9.28 -3.82 -2.55
N ARG A 209 -10.28 -4.04 -1.70
CA ARG A 209 -10.87 -5.35 -1.42
C ARG A 209 -11.61 -5.92 -2.63
N ASP A 210 -12.44 -5.12 -3.29
CA ASP A 210 -13.20 -5.53 -4.47
C ASP A 210 -12.26 -5.97 -5.61
N MET A 211 -11.13 -5.28 -5.76
CA MET A 211 -10.08 -5.62 -6.71
C MET A 211 -9.17 -6.75 -6.23
N LYS A 212 -9.23 -7.15 -4.94
CA LYS A 212 -8.33 -8.12 -4.29
C LYS A 212 -6.87 -7.69 -4.36
N ALA A 213 -6.62 -6.40 -4.12
CA ALA A 213 -5.32 -5.76 -4.26
C ALA A 213 -4.53 -5.65 -2.95
N GLU A 214 -5.03 -6.22 -1.84
CA GLU A 214 -4.43 -6.11 -0.50
C GLU A 214 -2.99 -6.61 -0.48
N GLY A 215 -2.66 -7.63 -1.28
CA GLY A 215 -1.31 -8.18 -1.35
C GLY A 215 -0.26 -7.23 -1.95
N TRP A 216 -0.69 -6.20 -2.67
CA TRP A 216 0.19 -5.18 -3.26
C TRP A 216 0.24 -3.88 -2.47
N THR A 217 -0.86 -3.53 -1.77
CA THR A 217 -1.11 -2.18 -1.25
C THR A 217 -0.63 -2.02 0.20
N GLU A 218 0.06 -0.93 0.46
CA GLU A 218 0.38 -0.39 1.78
C GLU A 218 -0.15 1.05 1.83
N TYR A 219 -0.46 1.57 3.02
CA TYR A 219 -1.17 2.84 3.19
C TYR A 219 -0.34 3.84 3.96
N ILE A 220 -0.42 5.09 3.55
CA ILE A 220 0.15 6.22 4.28
C ILE A 220 -0.86 7.38 4.33
N SER A 221 -0.78 8.22 5.34
CA SER A 221 -1.59 9.44 5.44
C SER A 221 -0.99 10.45 6.40
N PHE A 222 -1.19 11.74 6.13
CA PHE A 222 -0.96 12.85 7.07
C PHE A 222 -2.05 12.99 8.13
N ASP A 223 -3.23 12.42 7.88
CA ASP A 223 -4.35 12.44 8.82
C ASP A 223 -4.30 11.22 9.73
N TYR A 224 -4.05 11.47 11.03
CA TYR A 224 -3.95 10.40 12.02
C TYR A 224 -5.27 9.66 12.22
N ASP A 225 -6.41 10.36 12.12
CA ASP A 225 -7.73 9.73 12.19
C ASP A 225 -7.97 8.76 11.02
N VAL A 226 -7.44 9.07 9.83
CA VAL A 226 -7.42 8.16 8.67
C VAL A 226 -6.62 6.89 9.00
N CYS A 227 -5.42 7.04 9.58
CA CYS A 227 -4.60 5.89 9.99
C CYS A 227 -5.33 5.00 10.99
N LEU A 228 -5.96 5.59 12.01
CA LEU A 228 -6.71 4.86 13.03
C LEU A 228 -7.97 4.18 12.47
N GLU A 229 -8.69 4.85 11.56
CA GLU A 229 -9.86 4.24 10.91
C GLU A 229 -9.46 3.08 10.00
N LEU A 230 -8.37 3.20 9.22
CA LEU A 230 -7.81 2.07 8.46
C LEU A 230 -7.48 0.89 9.37
N LYS A 231 -6.80 1.14 10.50
CA LYS A 231 -6.43 0.11 11.48
C LYS A 231 -7.64 -0.58 12.09
N LYS A 232 -8.69 0.17 12.36
CA LYS A 232 -9.96 -0.36 12.86
C LYS A 232 -10.67 -1.23 11.83
N LEU A 233 -10.67 -0.83 10.54
CA LEU A 233 -11.33 -1.53 9.44
C LEU A 233 -10.55 -2.76 8.95
N ASP A 234 -9.22 -2.69 9.03
CA ASP A 234 -8.29 -3.78 8.70
C ASP A 234 -7.10 -3.80 9.67
N PRO A 235 -7.17 -4.60 10.74
CA PRO A 235 -6.11 -4.67 11.75
C PRO A 235 -4.77 -5.17 11.22
N TYR A 236 -4.73 -5.73 10.00
CA TYR A 236 -3.52 -6.26 9.38
C TYR A 236 -2.99 -5.41 8.24
N ALA A 237 -3.70 -4.34 7.87
CA ALA A 237 -3.19 -3.38 6.90
C ALA A 237 -1.87 -2.78 7.37
N ARG A 238 -0.94 -2.61 6.44
CA ARG A 238 0.33 -1.92 6.68
C ARG A 238 0.10 -0.43 6.50
N ILE A 239 0.15 0.30 7.60
CA ILE A 239 -0.20 1.71 7.67
C ILE A 239 0.97 2.46 8.31
N ALA A 240 1.50 3.49 7.64
CA ALA A 240 2.48 4.40 8.21
C ALA A 240 1.95 5.83 8.25
N TYR A 241 2.32 6.56 9.30
CA TYR A 241 1.91 7.95 9.52
C TYR A 241 2.95 8.92 8.99
N LEU A 242 2.49 10.05 8.38
CA LEU A 242 3.36 10.97 7.63
C LEU A 242 3.76 12.24 8.38
N ASN A 243 2.95 12.75 9.32
CA ASN A 243 3.05 14.14 9.78
C ASN A 243 4.24 14.45 10.71
N GLY A 244 4.85 13.44 11.35
CA GLY A 244 6.09 13.63 12.14
C GLY A 244 5.91 14.20 13.55
N ASP A 245 4.68 14.35 14.03
CA ASP A 245 4.33 14.86 15.35
C ASP A 245 4.08 13.77 16.42
N LYS A 246 4.00 12.49 15.99
CA LYS A 246 3.86 11.32 16.87
C LYS A 246 5.19 10.61 17.08
N SER A 247 5.47 10.22 18.31
CA SER A 247 6.66 9.40 18.61
C SER A 247 6.49 7.96 18.14
N PRO A 248 7.60 7.20 17.95
CA PRO A 248 7.51 5.78 17.63
C PRO A 248 6.74 4.96 18.67
N GLU A 249 6.79 5.36 19.95
CA GLU A 249 6.04 4.71 21.04
C GLU A 249 4.53 4.86 20.82
N GLU A 250 4.05 6.09 20.55
CA GLU A 250 2.63 6.37 20.29
C GLU A 250 2.13 5.55 19.08
N LEU A 251 2.91 5.50 17.99
CA LEU A 251 2.55 4.72 16.79
C LEU A 251 2.47 3.23 17.07
N ALA A 252 3.38 2.71 17.90
CA ALA A 252 3.40 1.30 18.29
C ALA A 252 2.22 0.94 19.20
N GLU A 253 1.83 1.83 20.14
CA GLU A 253 0.66 1.66 21.01
C GLU A 253 -0.63 1.56 20.21
N ASP A 254 -0.77 2.38 19.15
CA ASP A 254 -1.92 2.33 18.24
C ASP A 254 -1.81 1.21 17.19
N GLY A 255 -0.71 0.45 17.22
CA GLY A 255 -0.49 -0.74 16.38
C GLY A 255 -0.28 -0.42 14.91
N LEU A 256 0.25 0.75 14.57
CA LEU A 256 0.63 1.10 13.20
C LEU A 256 1.81 0.24 12.74
N TYR A 257 2.02 0.17 11.44
CA TYR A 257 3.10 -0.60 10.83
C TYR A 257 4.44 0.16 10.86
N GLY A 258 4.38 1.48 10.77
CA GLY A 258 5.59 2.30 10.73
C GLY A 258 5.34 3.79 10.78
N LEU A 259 6.43 4.50 10.72
CA LEU A 259 6.47 5.94 10.46
C LEU A 259 7.03 6.19 9.05
N ASP A 260 6.52 7.24 8.42
CA ASP A 260 6.97 7.73 7.12
C ASP A 260 7.15 9.23 7.22
N TYR A 261 8.31 9.67 7.71
CA TYR A 261 8.49 11.03 8.15
C TYR A 261 9.40 11.85 7.24
N HIS A 262 9.14 13.17 7.23
CA HIS A 262 9.99 14.11 6.50
C HIS A 262 11.45 14.02 6.97
N LEU A 263 12.38 14.11 6.02
CA LEU A 263 13.84 14.10 6.22
C LEU A 263 14.28 14.95 7.44
N GLY A 264 13.81 16.20 7.54
CA GLY A 264 14.19 17.11 8.63
C GLY A 264 13.73 16.62 10.01
N VAL A 265 12.63 15.88 10.12
CA VAL A 265 12.18 15.28 11.38
C VAL A 265 13.17 14.22 11.82
N LEU A 266 13.54 13.29 10.91
CA LEU A 266 14.47 12.21 11.25
C LEU A 266 15.89 12.70 11.47
N GLN A 267 16.33 13.77 10.81
CA GLN A 267 17.63 14.38 11.09
C GLN A 267 17.65 15.05 12.47
N SER A 268 16.56 15.67 12.89
CA SER A 268 16.46 16.32 14.21
C SER A 268 16.21 15.35 15.36
N LYS A 269 15.64 14.16 15.07
CA LYS A 269 15.27 13.11 16.02
C LYS A 269 15.82 11.77 15.55
N ALA A 270 17.16 11.69 15.34
CA ALA A 270 17.81 10.50 14.75
C ALA A 270 17.63 9.23 15.63
N ASP A 271 17.45 9.39 16.92
CA ASP A 271 17.13 8.33 17.88
C ASP A 271 15.77 7.65 17.60
N TRP A 272 14.83 8.35 16.97
CA TRP A 272 13.54 7.78 16.59
C TRP A 272 13.66 6.60 15.60
N ILE A 273 14.73 6.56 14.80
CA ILE A 273 14.99 5.43 13.89
C ILE A 273 15.24 4.15 14.71
N SER A 274 16.13 4.23 15.69
CA SER A 274 16.43 3.08 16.54
C SER A 274 15.26 2.70 17.45
N THR A 275 14.54 3.69 17.97
CA THR A 275 13.35 3.48 18.81
C THR A 275 12.23 2.79 18.01
N ALA A 276 11.97 3.22 16.77
CA ALA A 276 11.01 2.57 15.88
C ALA A 276 11.35 1.09 15.66
N HIS A 277 12.62 0.79 15.35
CA HIS A 277 13.06 -0.60 15.15
C HIS A 277 12.91 -1.44 16.44
N GLN A 278 13.19 -0.89 17.62
CA GLN A 278 12.98 -1.59 18.90
C GLN A 278 11.49 -1.90 19.15
N LYS A 279 10.58 -1.09 18.60
CA LYS A 279 9.13 -1.30 18.64
C LYS A 279 8.60 -2.14 17.48
N ASN A 280 9.46 -2.67 16.62
CA ASN A 280 9.11 -3.39 15.38
C ASN A 280 8.33 -2.55 14.37
N LEU A 281 8.50 -1.24 14.37
CA LEU A 281 8.00 -0.33 13.36
C LEU A 281 9.01 -0.21 12.22
N THR A 282 8.51 -0.03 11.00
CA THR A 282 9.34 0.38 9.86
C THR A 282 9.55 1.89 9.84
N VAL A 283 10.67 2.31 9.28
CA VAL A 283 11.02 3.72 9.10
C VAL A 283 11.15 4.01 7.61
N ASN A 284 10.24 4.81 7.07
CA ASN A 284 10.37 5.44 5.76
C ASN A 284 10.72 6.92 5.91
N VAL A 285 11.34 7.50 4.91
CA VAL A 285 11.71 8.93 4.88
C VAL A 285 11.40 9.55 3.53
N TRP A 286 10.80 10.74 3.53
CA TRP A 286 10.43 11.52 2.34
C TRP A 286 10.80 13.00 2.48
N THR A 287 10.95 13.81 1.40
CA THR A 287 11.34 13.34 0.07
C THR A 287 12.83 13.54 -0.06
N VAL A 288 13.59 12.47 -0.22
CA VAL A 288 15.08 12.49 -0.18
C VAL A 288 15.61 12.48 -1.62
N ASN A 289 16.05 13.64 -2.09
CA ASN A 289 16.47 13.80 -3.48
C ASN A 289 17.97 14.08 -3.67
N LYS A 290 18.68 14.46 -2.59
CA LYS A 290 20.12 14.77 -2.66
C LYS A 290 20.96 13.55 -2.30
N ALA A 291 22.08 13.41 -2.98
CA ALA A 291 23.01 12.29 -2.80
C ALA A 291 23.49 12.12 -1.35
N ASP A 292 23.86 13.24 -0.69
CA ASP A 292 24.37 13.22 0.68
C ASP A 292 23.28 12.86 1.70
N ASP A 293 22.04 13.34 1.48
CA ASP A 293 20.89 12.96 2.32
C ASP A 293 20.57 11.47 2.16
N MET A 294 20.67 10.92 0.93
CA MET A 294 20.52 9.48 0.70
C MET A 294 21.56 8.66 1.44
N ASP A 295 22.82 9.10 1.41
CA ASP A 295 23.91 8.42 2.13
C ASP A 295 23.66 8.44 3.63
N TRP A 296 23.27 9.58 4.19
CA TRP A 296 22.91 9.70 5.60
C TRP A 296 21.79 8.73 6.01
N MET A 297 20.72 8.63 5.22
CA MET A 297 19.60 7.72 5.50
C MET A 297 20.03 6.25 5.41
N LEU A 298 20.86 5.89 4.43
CA LEU A 298 21.38 4.53 4.28
C LEU A 298 22.29 4.14 5.45
N GLU A 299 23.12 5.06 5.94
CA GLU A 299 23.99 4.87 7.12
C GLU A 299 23.17 4.68 8.40
N HIS A 300 22.07 5.44 8.56
CA HIS A 300 21.15 5.31 9.71
C HIS A 300 20.17 4.14 9.58
N LYS A 301 20.30 3.32 8.48
CA LYS A 301 19.58 2.07 8.26
C LYS A 301 18.06 2.21 8.23
N VAL A 302 17.53 3.33 7.73
CA VAL A 302 16.08 3.43 7.46
C VAL A 302 15.64 2.29 6.56
N ASP A 303 14.38 1.87 6.67
CA ASP A 303 13.86 0.72 5.91
C ASP A 303 13.53 1.10 4.47
N PHE A 304 13.03 2.33 4.25
CA PHE A 304 12.65 2.84 2.94
C PHE A 304 13.07 4.31 2.77
N ILE A 305 13.30 4.69 1.52
CA ILE A 305 13.61 6.07 1.11
C ILE A 305 12.71 6.42 -0.07
N THR A 306 11.79 7.34 0.16
CA THR A 306 10.90 7.89 -0.86
C THR A 306 11.57 9.07 -1.56
N THR A 307 11.71 8.99 -2.89
CA THR A 307 12.53 9.92 -3.69
C THR A 307 11.96 10.18 -5.07
N ASN A 308 12.19 11.40 -5.60
CA ASN A 308 11.99 11.74 -7.01
C ASN A 308 13.18 11.31 -7.91
N GLU A 309 14.25 10.77 -7.30
CA GLU A 309 15.48 10.34 -7.98
C GLU A 309 15.74 8.84 -7.75
N PRO A 310 14.77 7.94 -8.09
CA PRO A 310 14.93 6.52 -7.81
C PRO A 310 16.13 5.91 -8.54
N GLU A 311 16.49 6.39 -9.75
CA GLU A 311 17.65 5.92 -10.49
C GLU A 311 18.97 6.20 -9.76
N LEU A 312 19.08 7.40 -9.16
CA LEU A 312 20.24 7.79 -8.36
C LEU A 312 20.38 6.90 -7.12
N LEU A 313 19.26 6.69 -6.39
CA LEU A 313 19.26 5.86 -5.19
C LEU A 313 19.57 4.40 -5.52
N LEU A 314 18.98 3.84 -6.58
CA LEU A 314 19.29 2.48 -7.07
C LEU A 314 20.78 2.31 -7.41
N LYS A 315 21.39 3.33 -8.04
CA LYS A 315 22.84 3.32 -8.35
C LYS A 315 23.69 3.29 -7.07
N LYS A 316 23.32 4.10 -6.06
CA LYS A 316 24.02 4.12 -4.77
C LYS A 316 23.97 2.78 -4.02
N ILE A 317 22.80 2.14 -4.04
CA ILE A 317 22.61 0.83 -3.38
C ILE A 317 23.38 -0.29 -4.09
N LYS A 318 23.44 -0.28 -5.42
CA LYS A 318 24.20 -1.28 -6.21
C LYS A 318 25.71 -1.11 -6.10
N GLY A 319 26.18 0.06 -5.76
CA GLY A 319 27.62 0.36 -5.63
C GLY A 319 28.19 0.14 -4.22
N LYS A 320 27.33 -0.25 -3.27
CA LYS A 320 27.72 -0.69 -1.92
C LYS A 320 27.70 -2.22 -1.83
#